data_a466a4cb3dc4cd38580f0ad6bf541bf9
#
_entry.id   a466a4cb3dc4cd38580f0ad6bf541bf9
#
_cell.length_a   1.000
_cell.length_b   1.000
_cell.length_c   1.000
_cell.angle_alpha   90.00
_cell.angle_beta   90.00
_cell.angle_gamma   90.00
#
_symmetry.space_group_name_H-M   'P 1'
#
loop_
_entity.id
_entity.type
_entity.pdbx_description
1 polymer ?
#
loop_
_entity_poly.entity_id
_entity_poly.type
_entity_poly.pdbx_seq_one_letter_code
_entity_poly.pdbx_strand_id
1 'polypeptide(L)'
;MSLGEQLRKKAIEILSKRPQGIRYGDLLKEVQNAFPKAKWNTLEWALWDLDVTSNGAVVKPQRGLLIMSKFLPKHEDSLSLKVQNLENSVNVAEQEKDESLFYEPFASYLQADLNECSMAKSYGGNKLDRKWMTPDVVGYYKVKTTASFPKIPEIVTAEIKITQDYQNAITGFGQASSYLLYSHKSYLVIPKEVSIEDRRIIESLCTTFGIGLVIYNSKSHEKPEFELRNKAQRREPDVFYLNKYGTKIVEFIEEG
;
A
#
# COMPACT_ATOMS: atom_id res chain seq x y z
N MET A 1 22.74 -36.62 -7.91
CA MET A 1 22.41 -35.20 -7.72
C MET A 1 21.10 -34.92 -8.44
N SER A 2 20.10 -34.47 -7.72
CA SER A 2 18.78 -34.17 -8.31
C SER A 2 18.86 -32.97 -9.26
N LEU A 3 17.87 -32.82 -10.17
CA LEU A 3 17.82 -31.67 -11.07
C LEU A 3 17.79 -30.34 -10.26
N GLY A 4 17.04 -30.29 -9.19
CA GLY A 4 16.98 -29.12 -8.33
C GLY A 4 18.35 -28.74 -7.74
N GLU A 5 19.13 -29.69 -7.29
CA GLU A 5 20.49 -29.44 -6.80
C GLU A 5 21.43 -28.93 -7.89
N GLN A 6 21.29 -29.47 -9.13
CA GLN A 6 22.08 -28.99 -10.28
C GLN A 6 21.74 -27.55 -10.62
N LEU A 7 20.46 -27.18 -10.61
CA LEU A 7 19.98 -25.81 -10.84
C LEU A 7 20.50 -24.84 -9.78
N ARG A 8 20.40 -25.21 -8.49
CA ARG A 8 20.95 -24.42 -7.36
C ARG A 8 22.45 -24.23 -7.48
N LYS A 9 23.19 -25.29 -7.79
CA LYS A 9 24.65 -25.22 -7.98
C LYS A 9 25.01 -24.25 -9.11
N LYS A 10 24.28 -24.29 -10.22
CA LYS A 10 24.50 -23.37 -11.34
C LYS A 10 24.18 -21.94 -10.99
N ALA A 11 23.10 -21.69 -10.27
CA ALA A 11 22.75 -20.37 -9.78
C ALA A 11 23.85 -19.77 -8.88
N ILE A 12 24.39 -20.57 -7.95
CA ILE A 12 25.50 -20.15 -7.08
C ILE A 12 26.77 -19.87 -7.91
N GLU A 13 27.07 -20.66 -8.94
CA GLU A 13 28.18 -20.41 -9.86
C GLU A 13 28.03 -19.08 -10.58
N ILE A 14 26.83 -18.77 -11.09
CA ILE A 14 26.53 -17.48 -11.74
C ILE A 14 26.73 -16.33 -10.76
N LEU A 15 26.11 -16.43 -9.57
CA LEU A 15 26.23 -15.44 -8.51
C LEU A 15 27.68 -15.22 -8.07
N SER A 16 28.51 -16.27 -8.05
CA SER A 16 29.91 -16.17 -7.64
C SER A 16 30.78 -15.31 -8.57
N LYS A 17 30.31 -15.06 -9.79
CA LYS A 17 30.96 -14.20 -10.81
C LYS A 17 30.36 -12.79 -10.89
N ARG A 18 29.37 -12.48 -10.01
CA ARG A 18 28.61 -11.22 -10.01
C ARG A 18 28.75 -10.47 -8.69
N PRO A 19 29.83 -9.68 -8.48
CA PRO A 19 30.01 -8.94 -7.23
C PRO A 19 28.88 -7.96 -6.89
N GLN A 20 28.19 -7.43 -7.90
CA GLN A 20 27.04 -6.52 -7.74
C GLN A 20 25.70 -7.25 -7.51
N GLY A 21 25.73 -8.60 -7.48
CA GLY A 21 24.53 -9.40 -7.44
C GLY A 21 23.81 -9.48 -8.80
N ILE A 22 22.64 -10.12 -8.80
CA ILE A 22 21.78 -10.27 -9.98
C ILE A 22 20.31 -10.25 -9.56
N ARG A 23 19.45 -9.67 -10.38
CA ARG A 23 18.01 -9.72 -10.17
C ARG A 23 17.49 -11.15 -10.33
N TYR A 24 16.54 -11.57 -9.48
CA TYR A 24 16.01 -12.94 -9.48
C TYR A 24 15.52 -13.41 -10.85
N GLY A 25 14.76 -12.54 -11.56
CA GLY A 25 14.28 -12.86 -12.91
C GLY A 25 15.41 -13.06 -13.95
N ASP A 26 16.51 -12.33 -13.82
CA ASP A 26 17.65 -12.48 -14.74
C ASP A 26 18.48 -13.71 -14.38
N LEU A 27 18.60 -14.04 -13.08
CA LEU A 27 19.20 -15.31 -12.65
C LEU A 27 18.44 -16.51 -13.20
N LEU A 28 17.10 -16.48 -13.15
CA LEU A 28 16.26 -17.53 -13.75
C LEU A 28 16.55 -17.70 -15.24
N LYS A 29 16.65 -16.61 -16.01
CA LYS A 29 16.97 -16.66 -17.45
C LYS A 29 18.37 -17.26 -17.72
N GLU A 30 19.37 -16.84 -16.94
CA GLU A 30 20.75 -17.37 -17.10
C GLU A 30 20.82 -18.84 -16.76
N VAL A 31 20.13 -19.30 -15.72
CA VAL A 31 20.05 -20.74 -15.39
C VAL A 31 19.26 -21.50 -16.45
N GLN A 32 18.16 -20.93 -16.98
CA GLN A 32 17.40 -21.52 -18.08
C GLN A 32 18.26 -21.74 -19.32
N ASN A 33 19.10 -20.78 -19.67
CA ASN A 33 20.03 -20.91 -20.81
C ASN A 33 21.02 -22.05 -20.62
N ALA A 34 21.44 -22.33 -19.38
CA ALA A 34 22.32 -23.45 -19.07
C ALA A 34 21.57 -24.81 -19.02
N PHE A 35 20.24 -24.78 -18.79
CA PHE A 35 19.37 -25.94 -18.70
C PHE A 35 18.13 -25.79 -19.59
N PRO A 36 18.24 -25.73 -20.91
CA PRO A 36 17.12 -25.40 -21.80
C PRO A 36 15.95 -26.39 -21.77
N LYS A 37 16.19 -27.64 -21.29
CA LYS A 37 15.14 -28.65 -21.12
C LYS A 37 14.40 -28.58 -19.78
N ALA A 38 14.88 -27.80 -18.84
CA ALA A 38 14.21 -27.62 -17.55
C ALA A 38 12.94 -26.76 -17.72
N LYS A 39 11.82 -27.18 -17.12
CA LYS A 39 10.59 -26.42 -17.14
C LYS A 39 10.74 -25.17 -16.27
N TRP A 40 10.18 -24.03 -16.69
CA TRP A 40 10.24 -22.77 -15.98
C TRP A 40 9.81 -22.88 -14.50
N ASN A 41 8.67 -23.51 -14.24
CA ASN A 41 8.20 -23.74 -12.88
C ASN A 41 9.18 -24.55 -12.01
N THR A 42 9.96 -25.46 -12.62
CA THR A 42 10.98 -26.23 -11.90
C THR A 42 12.16 -25.34 -11.50
N LEU A 43 12.53 -24.38 -12.36
CA LEU A 43 13.55 -23.37 -12.07
C LEU A 43 13.10 -22.45 -10.94
N GLU A 44 11.90 -21.89 -11.04
CA GLU A 44 11.34 -21.04 -9.98
C GLU A 44 11.32 -21.77 -8.64
N TRP A 45 10.81 -22.98 -8.60
CA TRP A 45 10.76 -23.79 -7.39
C TRP A 45 12.15 -24.09 -6.82
N ALA A 46 13.12 -24.41 -7.69
CA ALA A 46 14.46 -24.73 -7.24
C ALA A 46 15.24 -23.51 -6.70
N LEU A 47 14.92 -22.30 -7.15
CA LEU A 47 15.68 -21.08 -6.83
C LEU A 47 14.95 -20.11 -5.91
N TRP A 48 13.67 -20.36 -5.62
CA TRP A 48 12.83 -19.48 -4.79
C TRP A 48 13.43 -19.21 -3.40
N ASP A 49 13.95 -20.25 -2.78
CA ASP A 49 14.50 -20.26 -1.42
C ASP A 49 16.03 -20.36 -1.39
N LEU A 50 16.70 -19.88 -2.45
CA LEU A 50 18.16 -20.04 -2.60
C LEU A 50 18.94 -19.35 -1.47
N ASP A 51 18.42 -18.25 -0.92
CA ASP A 51 18.99 -17.57 0.23
C ASP A 51 18.91 -18.41 1.51
N VAL A 52 17.85 -19.18 1.68
CA VAL A 52 17.67 -20.08 2.83
C VAL A 52 18.48 -21.36 2.65
N THR A 53 18.39 -21.98 1.47
CA THR A 53 18.97 -23.30 1.19
C THR A 53 20.48 -23.26 0.90
N SER A 54 21.06 -22.10 0.70
CA SER A 54 22.51 -21.92 0.48
C SER A 54 23.35 -21.86 1.76
N ASN A 55 22.75 -22.09 2.94
CA ASN A 55 23.44 -21.97 4.25
C ASN A 55 24.15 -20.61 4.44
N GLY A 56 23.51 -19.53 4.03
CA GLY A 56 24.05 -18.18 4.15
C GLY A 56 25.07 -17.77 3.09
N ALA A 57 25.33 -18.64 2.10
CA ALA A 57 26.22 -18.28 0.98
C ALA A 57 25.61 -17.24 0.04
N VAL A 58 24.29 -17.22 -0.09
CA VAL A 58 23.53 -16.24 -0.86
C VAL A 58 22.63 -15.45 0.08
N VAL A 59 22.53 -14.16 -0.14
CA VAL A 59 21.67 -13.26 0.64
C VAL A 59 20.82 -12.38 -0.28
N LYS A 60 19.71 -11.87 0.25
CA LYS A 60 18.81 -10.91 -0.40
C LYS A 60 18.94 -9.55 0.29
N PRO A 61 19.89 -8.69 -0.08
CA PRO A 61 20.06 -7.38 0.56
C PRO A 61 18.87 -6.44 0.31
N GLN A 62 18.15 -6.64 -0.79
CA GLN A 62 16.91 -5.93 -1.12
C GLN A 62 15.97 -6.82 -1.96
N ARG A 63 14.71 -6.42 -2.08
CA ARG A 63 13.69 -7.19 -2.80
C ARG A 63 14.13 -7.52 -4.22
N GLY A 64 14.17 -8.80 -4.53
CA GLY A 64 14.48 -9.34 -5.85
C GLY A 64 15.95 -9.31 -6.28
N LEU A 65 16.88 -8.85 -5.43
CA LEU A 65 18.31 -8.90 -5.67
C LEU A 65 18.94 -10.04 -4.87
N LEU A 66 19.72 -10.90 -5.54
CA LEU A 66 20.53 -11.97 -4.94
C LEU A 66 22.01 -11.64 -5.09
N ILE A 67 22.78 -11.83 -4.03
CA ILE A 67 24.23 -11.62 -4.02
C ILE A 67 24.90 -12.68 -3.15
N MET A 68 26.14 -13.04 -3.47
CA MET A 68 26.94 -13.88 -2.58
C MET A 68 27.34 -13.11 -1.33
N SER A 69 27.20 -13.71 -0.15
CA SER A 69 27.56 -13.08 1.14
C SER A 69 29.02 -12.63 1.19
N LYS A 70 29.94 -13.30 0.48
CA LYS A 70 31.36 -12.91 0.36
C LYS A 70 31.60 -11.56 -0.32
N PHE A 71 30.62 -11.05 -1.08
CA PHE A 71 30.71 -9.77 -1.77
C PHE A 71 30.00 -8.64 -1.00
N LEU A 72 29.38 -8.97 0.13
CA LEU A 72 28.89 -7.93 1.03
C LEU A 72 30.06 -7.24 1.72
N PRO A 73 30.05 -5.91 1.86
CA PRO A 73 31.07 -5.18 2.60
C PRO A 73 31.19 -5.71 4.02
N LYS A 74 32.41 -5.98 4.46
CA LYS A 74 32.67 -6.41 5.84
C LYS A 74 32.49 -5.21 6.76
N HIS A 75 31.51 -5.33 7.67
CA HIS A 75 31.27 -4.57 8.91
C HIS A 75 31.46 -3.04 8.97
N GLU A 76 32.33 -2.40 8.20
CA GLU A 76 32.50 -0.92 8.21
C GLU A 76 31.50 -0.22 7.27
N ASP A 77 31.11 -0.87 6.15
CA ASP A 77 30.07 -0.35 5.24
C ASP A 77 28.63 -0.76 5.63
N SER A 78 28.46 -1.59 6.64
CA SER A 78 27.13 -1.90 7.18
C SER A 78 26.47 -0.71 7.91
N LEU A 79 27.28 0.29 8.27
CA LEU A 79 26.80 1.57 8.77
C LEU A 79 26.08 2.38 7.68
N SER A 80 26.60 2.40 6.45
CA SER A 80 25.98 3.14 5.34
C SER A 80 24.64 2.50 4.92
N LEU A 81 24.53 1.16 4.89
CA LEU A 81 23.27 0.46 4.63
C LEU A 81 22.27 0.60 5.78
N LYS A 82 22.75 0.64 7.04
CA LYS A 82 21.92 0.96 8.20
C LYS A 82 21.48 2.40 8.20
N VAL A 83 22.34 3.33 7.81
CA VAL A 83 22.02 4.75 7.67
C VAL A 83 20.98 4.95 6.56
N GLN A 84 21.14 4.35 5.37
CA GLN A 84 20.14 4.41 4.31
C GLN A 84 18.78 3.77 4.72
N ASN A 85 18.81 2.67 5.46
CA ASN A 85 17.57 2.07 5.99
C ASN A 85 16.95 2.91 7.12
N LEU A 86 17.78 3.60 7.91
CA LEU A 86 17.32 4.56 8.92
C LEU A 86 16.79 5.84 8.26
N GLU A 87 17.48 6.37 7.27
CA GLU A 87 17.04 7.54 6.49
C GLU A 87 15.71 7.22 5.75
N ASN A 88 15.57 6.04 5.14
CA ASN A 88 14.31 5.60 4.53
C ASN A 88 13.19 5.43 5.56
N SER A 89 13.49 4.90 6.76
CA SER A 89 12.50 4.78 7.84
C SER A 89 12.15 6.12 8.49
N VAL A 90 13.11 7.04 8.59
CA VAL A 90 12.88 8.42 9.04
C VAL A 90 12.04 9.18 8.01
N ASN A 91 12.38 9.09 6.72
CA ASN A 91 11.61 9.73 5.65
C ASN A 91 10.17 9.21 5.56
N VAL A 92 9.96 7.89 5.76
CA VAL A 92 8.61 7.31 5.82
C VAL A 92 7.85 7.81 7.06
N ALA A 93 8.51 7.89 8.21
CA ALA A 93 7.89 8.38 9.45
C ALA A 93 7.61 9.90 9.40
N GLU A 94 8.44 10.69 8.72
CA GLU A 94 8.20 12.11 8.47
C GLU A 94 7.05 12.30 7.49
N GLN A 95 6.98 11.52 6.41
CA GLN A 95 5.86 11.55 5.46
C GLN A 95 4.55 11.15 6.13
N GLU A 96 4.53 10.12 6.98
CA GLU A 96 3.34 9.72 7.74
C GLU A 96 2.89 10.80 8.72
N LYS A 97 3.81 11.57 9.31
CA LYS A 97 3.47 12.72 10.17
C LYS A 97 2.85 13.87 9.38
N ASP A 98 3.41 14.19 8.23
CA ASP A 98 2.89 15.25 7.38
C ASP A 98 1.52 14.88 6.79
N GLU A 99 1.32 13.61 6.41
CA GLU A 99 0.05 13.09 5.89
C GLU A 99 -1.08 13.23 6.93
N SER A 100 -0.79 12.96 8.20
CA SER A 100 -1.76 13.02 9.29
C SER A 100 -2.33 14.43 9.55
N LEU A 101 -1.64 15.49 9.10
CA LEU A 101 -2.14 16.87 9.20
C LEU A 101 -3.41 17.11 8.37
N PHE A 102 -3.67 16.28 7.36
CA PHE A 102 -4.84 16.38 6.49
C PHE A 102 -6.01 15.50 6.92
N TYR A 103 -5.83 14.61 7.89
CA TYR A 103 -6.87 13.64 8.29
C TYR A 103 -8.09 14.35 8.90
N GLU A 104 -7.88 15.21 9.89
CA GLU A 104 -8.98 15.92 10.55
C GLU A 104 -9.67 16.96 9.64
N PRO A 105 -8.93 17.77 8.85
CA PRO A 105 -9.55 18.62 7.82
C PRO A 105 -10.38 17.81 6.82
N PHE A 106 -9.93 16.63 6.40
CA PHE A 106 -10.70 15.81 5.48
C PHE A 106 -11.91 15.15 6.15
N ALA A 107 -11.79 14.72 7.40
CA ALA A 107 -12.95 14.22 8.17
C ALA A 107 -14.06 15.28 8.24
N SER A 108 -13.70 16.54 8.51
CA SER A 108 -14.62 17.68 8.51
C SER A 108 -15.25 17.89 7.13
N TYR A 109 -14.47 17.85 6.06
CA TYR A 109 -14.95 17.98 4.68
C TYR A 109 -15.90 16.83 4.28
N LEU A 110 -15.58 15.61 4.67
CA LEU A 110 -16.41 14.42 4.41
C LEU A 110 -17.79 14.54 5.05
N GLN A 111 -17.85 15.13 6.25
CA GLN A 111 -19.07 15.31 7.02
C GLN A 111 -19.85 16.54 6.58
N ALA A 112 -19.23 17.72 6.53
CA ALA A 112 -19.89 19.01 6.35
C ALA A 112 -20.17 19.35 4.88
N ASP A 113 -19.18 19.12 3.99
CA ASP A 113 -19.28 19.53 2.59
C ASP A 113 -19.82 18.42 1.70
N LEU A 114 -19.26 17.21 1.81
CA LEU A 114 -19.73 16.07 1.02
C LEU A 114 -21.02 15.44 1.57
N ASN A 115 -21.31 15.66 2.85
CA ASN A 115 -22.49 15.10 3.54
C ASN A 115 -22.60 13.57 3.37
N GLU A 116 -21.46 12.88 3.39
CA GLU A 116 -21.38 11.43 3.21
C GLU A 116 -21.64 10.65 4.50
N CYS A 117 -21.43 11.29 5.66
CA CYS A 117 -21.61 10.68 6.97
C CYS A 117 -22.16 11.71 7.99
N SER A 118 -22.69 11.23 9.09
CA SER A 118 -23.14 12.09 10.20
C SER A 118 -22.02 12.38 11.22
N MET A 119 -21.01 11.52 11.25
CA MET A 119 -19.81 11.65 12.08
C MET A 119 -18.61 11.14 11.28
N ALA A 120 -17.50 11.85 11.38
CA ALA A 120 -16.21 11.44 10.82
C ALA A 120 -15.08 11.77 11.78
N LYS A 121 -14.02 10.96 11.75
CA LYS A 121 -12.82 11.13 12.58
C LYS A 121 -11.58 10.71 11.82
N SER A 122 -10.45 11.32 12.18
CA SER A 122 -9.14 10.78 11.82
C SER A 122 -8.97 9.42 12.48
N TYR A 123 -8.48 8.46 11.73
CA TYR A 123 -8.32 7.07 12.21
C TYR A 123 -6.86 6.66 12.18
N GLY A 124 -6.21 6.57 11.03
CA GLY A 124 -4.77 6.38 10.83
C GLY A 124 -4.09 5.30 11.68
N GLY A 125 -2.79 5.10 11.43
CA GLY A 125 -1.98 4.15 12.18
C GLY A 125 -2.31 2.67 11.88
N ASN A 126 -2.12 1.76 12.86
CA ASN A 126 -2.33 0.32 12.68
C ASN A 126 -3.51 -0.22 13.54
N LYS A 127 -4.58 0.57 13.65
CA LYS A 127 -5.71 0.25 14.54
C LYS A 127 -6.47 -1.02 14.19
N LEU A 128 -6.39 -1.48 12.93
CA LEU A 128 -6.99 -2.73 12.48
C LEU A 128 -6.00 -3.90 12.40
N ASP A 129 -4.82 -3.78 13.05
CA ASP A 129 -3.76 -4.79 13.08
C ASP A 129 -3.19 -5.16 11.68
N ARG A 130 -3.46 -4.31 10.68
CA ARG A 130 -2.98 -4.46 9.30
C ARG A 130 -2.83 -3.09 8.65
N LYS A 131 -1.60 -2.67 8.37
CA LYS A 131 -1.27 -1.37 7.77
C LYS A 131 -2.10 -1.07 6.49
N TRP A 132 -2.27 -2.05 5.59
CA TRP A 132 -3.01 -1.91 4.34
C TRP A 132 -4.53 -1.98 4.49
N MET A 133 -5.04 -2.19 5.70
CA MET A 133 -6.47 -2.32 6.00
C MET A 133 -6.96 -1.22 6.94
N THR A 134 -6.08 -0.32 7.38
CA THR A 134 -6.42 0.78 8.28
C THR A 134 -6.52 2.06 7.47
N PRO A 135 -7.72 2.66 7.30
CA PRO A 135 -7.89 3.92 6.59
C PRO A 135 -7.39 5.11 7.42
N ASP A 136 -7.08 6.19 6.75
CA ASP A 136 -6.65 7.44 7.39
C ASP A 136 -7.82 8.17 8.04
N VAL A 137 -8.97 8.15 7.38
CA VAL A 137 -10.21 8.75 7.86
C VAL A 137 -11.36 7.76 7.76
N VAL A 138 -12.19 7.75 8.79
CA VAL A 138 -13.42 6.96 8.85
C VAL A 138 -14.63 7.84 9.11
N GLY A 139 -15.73 7.52 8.45
CA GLY A 139 -17.01 8.15 8.66
C GLY A 139 -18.12 7.14 8.86
N TYR A 140 -19.12 7.49 9.64
CA TYR A 140 -20.29 6.68 9.91
C TYR A 140 -21.56 7.50 9.76
N TYR A 141 -22.50 6.98 8.99
CA TYR A 141 -23.84 7.55 8.91
C TYR A 141 -24.75 6.88 9.92
N LYS A 142 -25.02 7.56 11.03
CA LYS A 142 -25.95 7.09 12.07
C LYS A 142 -27.38 7.34 11.65
N VAL A 143 -28.20 6.30 11.65
CA VAL A 143 -29.62 6.42 11.34
C VAL A 143 -30.33 7.22 12.43
N LYS A 144 -31.09 8.25 12.02
CA LYS A 144 -32.04 8.92 12.92
C LYS A 144 -33.34 8.11 12.94
N THR A 145 -33.66 7.48 14.07
CA THR A 145 -34.85 6.63 14.25
C THR A 145 -36.18 7.38 14.04
N THR A 146 -36.16 8.71 14.15
CA THR A 146 -37.33 9.59 13.96
C THR A 146 -37.52 10.09 12.53
N ALA A 147 -36.61 9.72 11.59
CA ALA A 147 -36.72 10.16 10.21
C ALA A 147 -37.82 9.40 9.47
N SER A 148 -38.68 10.09 8.69
CA SER A 148 -39.71 9.46 7.84
C SER A 148 -39.08 8.59 6.74
N PHE A 149 -37.85 8.92 6.29
CA PHE A 149 -37.07 8.17 5.31
C PHE A 149 -35.67 7.94 5.87
N PRO A 150 -35.47 6.97 6.77
CA PRO A 150 -34.17 6.72 7.38
C PRO A 150 -33.20 6.24 6.32
N LYS A 151 -32.01 6.85 6.28
CA LYS A 151 -30.90 6.36 5.50
C LYS A 151 -30.34 5.09 6.16
N ILE A 152 -29.93 4.11 5.37
CA ILE A 152 -29.28 2.90 5.88
C ILE A 152 -27.94 3.28 6.52
N PRO A 153 -27.54 2.68 7.66
CA PRO A 153 -26.22 2.90 8.23
C PRO A 153 -25.12 2.60 7.21
N GLU A 154 -24.18 3.51 7.08
CA GLU A 154 -23.09 3.37 6.11
C GLU A 154 -21.76 3.71 6.79
N ILE A 155 -20.73 2.91 6.50
CA ILE A 155 -19.34 3.21 6.82
C ILE A 155 -18.70 3.79 5.56
N VAL A 156 -18.01 4.90 5.73
CA VAL A 156 -17.22 5.58 4.70
C VAL A 156 -15.77 5.60 5.15
N THR A 157 -14.86 5.34 4.24
CA THR A 157 -13.41 5.33 4.51
C THR A 157 -12.70 6.23 3.53
N ALA A 158 -11.51 6.71 3.91
CA ALA A 158 -10.65 7.43 3.00
C ALA A 158 -9.18 7.11 3.23
N GLU A 159 -8.44 7.14 2.14
CA GLU A 159 -6.99 7.08 2.08
C GLU A 159 -6.46 8.39 1.54
N ILE A 160 -5.51 8.99 2.24
CA ILE A 160 -4.89 10.29 1.89
C ILE A 160 -3.45 10.04 1.46
N LYS A 161 -2.99 10.70 0.42
CA LYS A 161 -1.60 10.70 -0.03
C LYS A 161 -1.12 12.12 -0.21
N ILE A 162 0.10 12.41 0.25
CA ILE A 162 0.71 13.76 0.17
C ILE A 162 1.74 13.87 -0.93
N THR A 163 2.21 12.75 -1.46
CA THR A 163 3.25 12.73 -2.49
C THR A 163 2.65 12.92 -3.88
N GLN A 164 3.39 13.61 -4.74
CA GLN A 164 2.95 14.01 -6.08
C GLN A 164 3.24 12.97 -7.15
N ASP A 165 3.80 11.81 -6.77
CA ASP A 165 4.19 10.77 -7.70
C ASP A 165 3.05 9.76 -7.94
N TYR A 166 3.03 9.23 -9.16
CA TYR A 166 2.07 8.23 -9.61
C TYR A 166 2.07 6.97 -8.75
N GLN A 167 3.26 6.52 -8.31
CA GLN A 167 3.41 5.26 -7.59
C GLN A 167 2.68 5.29 -6.23
N ASN A 168 2.73 6.41 -5.54
CA ASN A 168 1.99 6.59 -4.29
C ASN A 168 0.49 6.76 -4.53
N ALA A 169 0.09 7.47 -5.60
CA ALA A 169 -1.31 7.60 -5.95
C ALA A 169 -1.95 6.24 -6.30
N ILE A 170 -1.27 5.39 -7.08
CA ILE A 170 -1.77 4.04 -7.40
C ILE A 170 -1.77 3.10 -6.18
N THR A 171 -0.81 3.27 -5.28
CA THR A 171 -0.78 2.55 -4.01
C THR A 171 -1.98 2.95 -3.14
N GLY A 172 -2.24 4.24 -2.99
CA GLY A 172 -3.41 4.76 -2.28
C GLY A 172 -4.72 4.29 -2.89
N PHE A 173 -4.82 4.23 -4.22
CA PHE A 173 -5.97 3.62 -4.90
C PHE A 173 -6.16 2.14 -4.51
N GLY A 174 -5.09 1.36 -4.45
CA GLY A 174 -5.13 -0.03 -3.99
C GLY A 174 -5.61 -0.16 -2.54
N GLN A 175 -5.15 0.72 -1.65
CA GLN A 175 -5.59 0.78 -0.26
C GLN A 175 -7.07 1.16 -0.17
N ALA A 176 -7.50 2.27 -0.78
CA ALA A 176 -8.89 2.70 -0.82
C ALA A 176 -9.83 1.61 -1.38
N SER A 177 -9.38 0.88 -2.40
CA SER A 177 -10.14 -0.25 -2.97
C SER A 177 -10.28 -1.40 -1.98
N SER A 178 -9.25 -1.69 -1.17
CA SER A 178 -9.27 -2.75 -0.17
C SER A 178 -10.25 -2.48 0.97
N TYR A 179 -10.52 -1.22 1.27
CA TYR A 179 -11.47 -0.83 2.33
C TYR A 179 -12.92 -1.16 1.99
N LEU A 180 -13.26 -1.30 0.70
CA LEU A 180 -14.59 -1.74 0.28
C LEU A 180 -14.96 -3.16 0.74
N LEU A 181 -14.00 -3.93 1.26
CA LEU A 181 -14.31 -5.19 1.94
C LEU A 181 -15.21 -4.99 3.17
N TYR A 182 -15.08 -3.86 3.86
CA TYR A 182 -15.79 -3.60 5.11
C TYR A 182 -16.45 -2.20 5.19
N SER A 183 -16.31 -1.38 4.15
CA SER A 183 -16.96 -0.08 4.06
C SER A 183 -17.90 -0.01 2.85
N HIS A 184 -18.93 0.83 2.95
CA HIS A 184 -19.89 1.02 1.88
C HIS A 184 -19.40 1.97 0.80
N LYS A 185 -18.53 2.90 1.17
CA LYS A 185 -17.91 3.90 0.29
C LYS A 185 -16.46 4.09 0.68
N SER A 186 -15.61 4.33 -0.30
CA SER A 186 -14.21 4.63 -0.07
C SER A 186 -13.75 5.76 -0.97
N TYR A 187 -12.92 6.64 -0.41
CA TYR A 187 -12.34 7.79 -1.08
C TYR A 187 -10.83 7.68 -1.14
N LEU A 188 -10.27 8.10 -2.26
CA LEU A 188 -8.87 8.41 -2.41
C LEU A 188 -8.70 9.92 -2.46
N VAL A 189 -7.76 10.44 -1.68
CA VAL A 189 -7.45 11.87 -1.57
C VAL A 189 -6.01 12.10 -1.96
N ILE A 190 -5.78 12.86 -3.03
CA ILE A 190 -4.43 13.08 -3.59
C ILE A 190 -4.15 14.58 -3.80
N PRO A 191 -2.86 15.00 -3.77
CA PRO A 191 -2.48 16.36 -4.07
C PRO A 191 -2.90 16.80 -5.49
N LYS A 192 -3.32 18.05 -5.64
CA LYS A 192 -3.57 18.63 -6.95
C LYS A 192 -2.31 18.80 -7.80
N GLU A 193 -1.15 18.70 -7.17
CA GLU A 193 0.16 18.79 -7.80
C GLU A 193 0.58 17.51 -8.53
N VAL A 194 -0.11 16.39 -8.34
CA VAL A 194 0.05 15.19 -9.19
C VAL A 194 -0.14 15.57 -10.66
N SER A 195 0.68 15.05 -11.56
CA SER A 195 0.63 15.43 -12.98
C SER A 195 -0.77 15.24 -13.58
N ILE A 196 -1.12 16.05 -14.58
CA ILE A 196 -2.44 15.96 -15.24
C ILE A 196 -2.64 14.58 -15.88
N GLU A 197 -1.59 14.00 -16.45
CA GLU A 197 -1.63 12.69 -17.07
C GLU A 197 -1.91 11.59 -16.04
N ASP A 198 -1.15 11.57 -14.94
CA ASP A 198 -1.31 10.60 -13.86
C ASP A 198 -2.68 10.73 -13.19
N ARG A 199 -3.13 11.96 -12.93
CA ARG A 199 -4.48 12.20 -12.38
C ARG A 199 -5.58 11.64 -13.26
N ARG A 200 -5.49 11.78 -14.59
CA ARG A 200 -6.46 11.19 -15.53
C ARG A 200 -6.52 9.68 -15.43
N ILE A 201 -5.37 9.02 -15.28
CA ILE A 201 -5.32 7.57 -15.09
C ILE A 201 -6.00 7.19 -13.77
N ILE A 202 -5.64 7.85 -12.67
CA ILE A 202 -6.23 7.61 -11.34
C ILE A 202 -7.74 7.89 -11.34
N GLU A 203 -8.18 8.99 -11.96
CA GLU A 203 -9.61 9.35 -12.08
C GLU A 203 -10.39 8.28 -12.86
N SER A 204 -9.81 7.75 -13.93
CA SER A 204 -10.41 6.66 -14.70
C SER A 204 -10.53 5.38 -13.90
N LEU A 205 -9.49 5.03 -13.14
CA LEU A 205 -9.51 3.88 -12.22
C LEU A 205 -10.57 4.08 -11.13
N CYS A 206 -10.59 5.24 -10.48
CA CYS A 206 -11.57 5.56 -9.45
C CYS A 206 -13.01 5.45 -9.99
N THR A 207 -13.27 5.98 -11.18
CA THR A 207 -14.57 5.87 -11.85
C THR A 207 -14.94 4.42 -12.14
N THR A 208 -14.01 3.64 -12.68
CA THR A 208 -14.24 2.23 -13.04
C THR A 208 -14.57 1.39 -11.82
N PHE A 209 -13.86 1.62 -10.72
CA PHE A 209 -14.01 0.84 -9.50
C PHE A 209 -14.98 1.44 -8.48
N GLY A 210 -15.57 2.61 -8.77
CA GLY A 210 -16.53 3.27 -7.89
C GLY A 210 -15.89 3.89 -6.63
N ILE A 211 -14.59 4.16 -6.68
CA ILE A 211 -13.87 4.89 -5.62
C ILE A 211 -14.11 6.38 -5.80
N GLY A 212 -14.39 7.10 -4.73
CA GLY A 212 -14.42 8.55 -4.75
C GLY A 212 -13.01 9.13 -4.91
N LEU A 213 -12.88 10.22 -5.66
CA LEU A 213 -11.61 10.92 -5.81
C LEU A 213 -11.78 12.38 -5.39
N VAL A 214 -10.94 12.80 -4.46
CA VAL A 214 -10.81 14.18 -4.03
C VAL A 214 -9.39 14.64 -4.25
N ILE A 215 -9.21 15.83 -4.80
CA ILE A 215 -7.91 16.50 -4.89
C ILE A 215 -7.83 17.63 -3.89
N TYR A 216 -6.63 17.99 -3.44
CA TYR A 216 -6.45 19.05 -2.46
C TYR A 216 -5.12 19.78 -2.62
N ASN A 217 -5.01 20.96 -2.03
CA ASN A 217 -3.78 21.74 -2.00
C ASN A 217 -2.87 21.26 -0.86
N SER A 218 -1.85 20.47 -1.16
CA SER A 218 -0.92 19.95 -0.17
C SER A 218 -0.01 20.98 0.49
N LYS A 219 0.05 22.20 -0.06
CA LYS A 219 0.87 23.31 0.47
C LYS A 219 0.18 24.12 1.58
N SER A 220 -1.11 23.88 1.81
CA SER A 220 -1.90 24.61 2.80
C SER A 220 -2.53 23.64 3.80
N HIS A 221 -1.89 23.44 4.94
CA HIS A 221 -2.40 22.56 6.00
C HIS A 221 -3.63 23.15 6.71
N GLU A 222 -3.70 24.48 6.85
CA GLU A 222 -4.82 25.15 7.53
C GLU A 222 -6.09 25.21 6.66
N LYS A 223 -5.93 25.29 5.33
CA LYS A 223 -7.02 25.31 4.34
C LYS A 223 -6.63 24.50 3.12
N PRO A 224 -6.75 23.20 3.17
CA PRO A 224 -6.31 22.31 2.09
C PRO A 224 -7.15 22.41 0.81
N GLU A 225 -8.28 23.11 0.82
CA GLU A 225 -9.15 23.35 -0.35
C GLU A 225 -9.45 22.05 -1.12
N PHE A 226 -10.22 21.19 -0.49
CA PHE A 226 -10.64 19.93 -1.10
C PHE A 226 -11.60 20.14 -2.27
N GLU A 227 -11.36 19.44 -3.37
CA GLU A 227 -12.18 19.45 -4.59
C GLU A 227 -12.62 18.04 -4.95
N LEU A 228 -13.92 17.78 -4.96
CA LEU A 228 -14.47 16.50 -5.38
C LEU A 228 -14.34 16.34 -6.89
N ARG A 229 -13.65 15.26 -7.32
CA ARG A 229 -13.56 14.86 -8.73
C ARG A 229 -14.58 13.78 -9.08
N ASN A 230 -14.61 12.72 -8.29
CA ASN A 230 -15.56 11.62 -8.43
C ASN A 230 -16.23 11.34 -7.11
N LYS A 231 -17.55 11.20 -7.11
CA LYS A 231 -18.28 10.72 -5.92
C LYS A 231 -18.13 9.21 -5.79
N ALA A 232 -17.88 8.74 -4.56
CA ALA A 232 -17.83 7.31 -4.28
C ALA A 232 -19.19 6.64 -4.53
N GLN A 233 -19.17 5.49 -5.19
CA GLN A 233 -20.36 4.67 -5.36
C GLN A 233 -20.56 3.79 -4.14
N ARG A 234 -21.82 3.73 -3.67
CA ARG A 234 -22.18 2.83 -2.58
C ARG A 234 -22.11 1.38 -3.05
N ARG A 235 -21.46 0.54 -2.26
CA ARG A 235 -21.36 -0.91 -2.45
C ARG A 235 -21.77 -1.64 -1.18
N GLU A 236 -22.23 -2.87 -1.33
CA GLU A 236 -22.44 -3.76 -0.18
C GLU A 236 -21.09 -4.39 0.20
N PRO A 237 -20.60 -4.19 1.42
CA PRO A 237 -19.38 -4.83 1.89
C PRO A 237 -19.60 -6.33 2.15
N ASP A 238 -18.48 -7.06 2.25
CA ASP A 238 -18.52 -8.45 2.70
C ASP A 238 -18.96 -8.51 4.18
N VAL A 239 -19.98 -9.30 4.48
CA VAL A 239 -20.58 -9.37 5.82
C VAL A 239 -19.60 -9.81 6.89
N PHE A 240 -18.68 -10.71 6.57
CA PHE A 240 -17.66 -11.17 7.52
C PHE A 240 -16.69 -10.04 7.87
N TYR A 241 -16.18 -9.32 6.87
CA TYR A 241 -15.25 -8.21 7.08
C TYR A 241 -15.95 -6.97 7.66
N LEU A 242 -17.18 -6.71 7.29
CA LEU A 242 -18.00 -5.66 7.90
C LEU A 242 -18.14 -5.90 9.42
N ASN A 243 -18.49 -7.10 9.83
CA ASN A 243 -18.59 -7.45 11.25
C ASN A 243 -17.21 -7.37 11.96
N LYS A 244 -16.14 -7.78 11.28
CA LYS A 244 -14.79 -7.83 11.87
C LYS A 244 -14.17 -6.45 12.05
N TYR A 245 -14.28 -5.58 11.05
CA TYR A 245 -13.59 -4.28 11.02
C TYR A 245 -14.56 -3.11 11.16
N GLY A 246 -15.75 -3.21 10.56
CA GLY A 246 -16.74 -2.15 10.61
C GLY A 246 -17.25 -1.89 12.03
N THR A 247 -17.46 -2.93 12.84
CA THR A 247 -17.82 -2.79 14.26
C THR A 247 -16.79 -1.98 15.02
N LYS A 248 -15.49 -2.28 14.87
CA LYS A 248 -14.40 -1.52 15.51
C LYS A 248 -14.38 -0.04 15.09
N ILE A 249 -14.71 0.24 13.83
CA ILE A 249 -14.79 1.61 13.31
C ILE A 249 -15.95 2.36 13.94
N VAL A 250 -17.12 1.74 14.01
CA VAL A 250 -18.32 2.37 14.61
C VAL A 250 -18.11 2.62 16.10
N GLU A 251 -17.59 1.66 16.84
CA GLU A 251 -17.21 1.79 18.25
C GLU A 251 -16.25 2.97 18.43
N PHE A 252 -15.17 3.04 17.66
CA PHE A 252 -14.21 4.14 17.73
C PHE A 252 -14.86 5.52 17.47
N ILE A 253 -15.79 5.61 16.51
CA ILE A 253 -16.47 6.87 16.20
C ILE A 253 -17.44 7.27 17.32
N GLU A 254 -18.10 6.30 17.95
CA GLU A 254 -19.11 6.57 18.99
C GLU A 254 -18.52 6.81 20.38
N GLU A 255 -17.34 6.23 20.71
CA GLU A 255 -16.68 6.38 22.00
C GLU A 255 -15.93 7.71 22.19
N GLY A 256 -15.63 8.45 21.14
CA GLY A 256 -14.94 9.73 21.18
C GLY A 256 -15.84 10.91 20.83
#